data_4fbc327dffa8238a80d0ef4d5d261c71
#
_entry.id   4fbc327dffa8238a80d0ef4d5d261c71
#
_cell.length_a   1.000
_cell.length_b   1.000
_cell.length_c   1.000
_cell.angle_alpha   90.00
_cell.angle_beta   90.00
_cell.angle_gamma   90.00
#
_symmetry.space_group_name_H-M   'P 1'
#
loop_
_entity.id
_entity.type
_entity.pdbx_description
1 polymer ?
#
loop_
_entity_poly.entity_id
_entity_poly.type
_entity_poly.pdbx_seq_one_letter_code
_entity_poly.pdbx_strand_id
1 'polypeptide(L)'
;VPVTVKSCSEIDGVKFTEVPTAFLFAKGESKATVELKLSDKCKFQEVYKLTLSLGEGKDHPYASGTSSTVVSVSKDYDWVEIDHPVVVEAKWYDGGILAPLEFASDYEDEDGNQLFRIKALYSAAGTASTATGHLQFLLDENYDVVSMLSVGDAYNPEKINTGVVDKTTKAPYYMNVKSAEKTSEGAYVFTYDVFYYENNVAKNKVEGATATLDYDIAGAMEE
;
A
#
# COMPACT_ATOMS: atom_id res chain seq x y z
N VAL A 1 18.45 22.36 -17.51
CA VAL A 1 19.40 21.95 -16.45
C VAL A 1 19.64 20.46 -16.59
N PRO A 2 20.88 19.99 -16.72
CA PRO A 2 21.20 18.59 -16.80
C PRO A 2 20.77 17.84 -15.51
N VAL A 3 20.29 16.61 -15.67
CA VAL A 3 19.90 15.71 -14.56
C VAL A 3 20.84 14.52 -14.58
N THR A 4 21.36 14.16 -13.43
CA THR A 4 22.16 12.95 -13.27
C THR A 4 21.36 11.93 -12.48
N VAL A 5 21.22 10.71 -13.01
CA VAL A 5 20.68 9.58 -12.28
C VAL A 5 21.81 8.95 -11.47
N LYS A 6 21.72 9.01 -10.14
CA LYS A 6 22.77 8.45 -9.25
C LYS A 6 22.53 7.00 -8.86
N SER A 7 21.27 6.62 -8.72
CA SER A 7 20.92 5.24 -8.42
C SER A 7 19.54 4.89 -8.97
N CYS A 8 19.37 3.65 -9.37
CA CYS A 8 18.12 3.11 -9.83
C CYS A 8 17.93 1.76 -9.17
N SER A 9 16.76 1.48 -8.63
CA SER A 9 16.42 0.14 -8.17
C SER A 9 16.33 -0.77 -9.38
N GLU A 10 16.99 -1.90 -9.28
CA GLU A 10 16.96 -2.94 -10.28
C GLU A 10 16.59 -4.24 -9.56
N ILE A 11 15.43 -4.79 -9.92
CA ILE A 11 14.97 -6.08 -9.42
C ILE A 11 14.78 -6.96 -10.66
N ASP A 12 15.46 -8.09 -10.72
CA ASP A 12 15.43 -9.05 -11.86
C ASP A 12 15.65 -8.39 -13.24
N GLY A 13 16.51 -7.36 -13.29
CA GLY A 13 16.80 -6.64 -14.53
C GLY A 13 15.71 -5.65 -14.95
N VAL A 14 14.74 -5.35 -14.09
CA VAL A 14 13.68 -4.37 -14.34
C VAL A 14 14.19 -2.95 -14.07
N LYS A 15 14.00 -2.06 -15.02
CA LYS A 15 14.46 -0.67 -14.97
C LYS A 15 13.34 0.29 -15.34
N PHE A 16 13.55 1.54 -15.00
CA PHE A 16 12.83 2.63 -15.65
C PHE A 16 13.20 2.66 -17.14
N THR A 17 12.19 2.67 -18.02
CA THR A 17 12.41 2.70 -19.47
C THR A 17 12.65 4.10 -19.98
N GLU A 18 12.09 5.10 -19.32
CA GLU A 18 12.28 6.50 -19.63
C GLU A 18 12.73 7.25 -18.39
N VAL A 19 13.94 7.78 -18.45
CA VAL A 19 14.54 8.59 -17.40
C VAL A 19 14.95 9.92 -18.00
N PRO A 20 14.56 11.06 -17.42
CA PRO A 20 14.91 12.36 -17.95
C PRO A 20 16.42 12.59 -17.85
N THR A 21 17.01 13.10 -18.91
CA THR A 21 18.42 13.53 -18.93
C THR A 21 18.57 15.03 -18.66
N ALA A 22 17.48 15.78 -18.73
CA ALA A 22 17.46 17.21 -18.44
C ALA A 22 16.06 17.67 -18.00
N PHE A 23 16.04 18.71 -17.18
CA PHE A 23 14.83 19.53 -16.96
C PHE A 23 14.85 20.72 -17.91
N LEU A 24 13.80 20.84 -18.72
CA LEU A 24 13.64 21.96 -19.66
C LEU A 24 12.61 22.92 -19.08
N PHE A 25 13.05 24.15 -18.82
CA PHE A 25 12.18 25.22 -18.36
C PHE A 25 11.77 26.08 -19.55
N ALA A 26 10.48 26.32 -19.73
CA ALA A 26 10.02 27.31 -20.68
C ALA A 26 10.46 28.71 -20.25
N LYS A 27 10.54 29.65 -21.20
CA LYS A 27 10.99 31.01 -20.91
C LYS A 27 10.06 31.68 -19.91
N GLY A 28 10.59 32.03 -18.75
CA GLY A 28 9.86 32.69 -17.66
C GLY A 28 9.22 31.72 -16.66
N GLU A 29 9.32 30.42 -16.88
CA GLU A 29 8.80 29.40 -15.97
C GLU A 29 9.83 29.00 -14.91
N SER A 30 9.37 28.77 -13.70
CA SER A 30 10.16 28.28 -12.57
C SER A 30 9.94 26.77 -12.30
N LYS A 31 9.06 26.14 -13.06
CA LYS A 31 8.70 24.71 -12.93
C LYS A 31 8.96 24.00 -14.25
N ALA A 32 9.44 22.77 -14.16
CA ALA A 32 9.54 21.84 -15.27
C ALA A 32 8.99 20.49 -14.84
N THR A 33 8.22 19.86 -15.71
CA THR A 33 7.65 18.52 -15.50
C THR A 33 8.39 17.54 -16.39
N VAL A 34 8.70 16.38 -15.86
CA VAL A 34 9.27 15.26 -16.60
C VAL A 34 8.45 14.01 -16.28
N GLU A 35 8.34 13.12 -17.25
CA GLU A 35 7.71 11.83 -17.07
C GLU A 35 8.75 10.77 -16.77
N LEU A 36 8.40 9.88 -15.85
CA LEU A 36 9.15 8.66 -15.57
C LEU A 36 8.25 7.49 -15.98
N LYS A 37 8.82 6.55 -16.71
CA LYS A 37 8.09 5.36 -17.14
C LYS A 37 8.76 4.11 -16.63
N LEU A 38 7.98 3.28 -15.92
CA LEU A 38 8.41 1.94 -15.53
C LEU A 38 8.38 0.98 -16.71
N SER A 39 9.25 -0.03 -16.67
CA SER A 39 9.20 -1.16 -17.59
C SER A 39 7.93 -1.98 -17.38
N ASP A 40 7.42 -2.59 -18.45
CA ASP A 40 6.29 -3.53 -18.37
C ASP A 40 6.62 -4.78 -17.55
N LYS A 41 7.92 -5.04 -17.29
CA LYS A 41 8.39 -6.13 -16.43
C LYS A 41 8.34 -5.79 -14.94
N CYS A 42 7.96 -4.56 -14.57
CA CYS A 42 7.76 -4.20 -13.17
C CYS A 42 6.62 -5.01 -12.59
N LYS A 43 6.86 -5.60 -11.44
CA LYS A 43 5.83 -6.31 -10.70
C LYS A 43 4.86 -5.32 -10.06
N PHE A 44 3.62 -5.73 -9.93
CA PHE A 44 2.61 -4.97 -9.22
C PHE A 44 2.97 -4.85 -7.74
N GLN A 45 2.70 -3.69 -7.16
CA GLN A 45 2.89 -3.36 -5.75
C GLN A 45 4.34 -3.42 -5.24
N GLU A 46 5.33 -3.56 -6.12
CA GLU A 46 6.73 -3.34 -5.78
C GLU A 46 7.12 -1.87 -5.95
N VAL A 47 7.95 -1.37 -5.04
CA VAL A 47 8.41 0.02 -5.06
C VAL A 47 9.78 0.12 -5.70
N TYR A 48 9.86 0.85 -6.79
CA TYR A 48 11.08 1.16 -7.51
C TYR A 48 11.54 2.57 -7.17
N LYS A 49 12.81 2.73 -6.79
CA LYS A 49 13.38 4.02 -6.36
C LYS A 49 14.40 4.53 -7.37
N LEU A 50 14.29 5.81 -7.69
CA LEU A 50 15.21 6.51 -8.57
C LEU A 50 15.70 7.77 -7.86
N THR A 51 17.02 7.95 -7.77
CA THR A 51 17.60 9.18 -7.27
C THR A 51 17.95 10.09 -8.46
N LEU A 52 17.26 11.21 -8.54
CA LEU A 52 17.53 12.27 -9.50
C LEU A 52 18.40 13.35 -8.84
N SER A 53 19.46 13.74 -9.49
CA SER A 53 20.32 14.83 -9.03
C SER A 53 20.52 15.85 -10.13
N LEU A 54 20.54 17.10 -9.77
CA LEU A 54 20.96 18.16 -10.69
C LEU A 54 22.46 17.98 -10.99
N GLY A 55 22.82 18.06 -12.25
CA GLY A 55 24.21 17.97 -12.68
C GLY A 55 25.06 19.08 -12.05
N GLU A 56 26.36 18.84 -11.93
CA GLU A 56 27.30 19.79 -11.38
C GLU A 56 27.43 21.00 -12.32
N GLY A 57 26.57 21.98 -12.14
CA GLY A 57 26.75 23.32 -12.68
C GLY A 57 27.61 24.11 -11.69
N LYS A 58 28.78 24.53 -12.12
CA LYS A 58 29.74 25.27 -11.28
C LYS A 58 29.20 26.59 -10.71
N ASP A 59 28.04 27.04 -11.16
CA ASP A 59 27.51 28.38 -10.90
C ASP A 59 26.05 28.37 -10.41
N HIS A 60 25.61 27.36 -9.67
CA HIS A 60 24.26 27.36 -9.15
C HIS A 60 24.22 28.12 -7.83
N PRO A 61 23.64 29.35 -7.78
CA PRO A 61 23.59 30.16 -6.53
C PRO A 61 22.74 29.56 -5.43
N TYR A 62 22.03 28.47 -5.70
CA TYR A 62 21.14 27.78 -4.77
C TYR A 62 21.59 26.36 -4.42
N ALA A 63 22.88 26.07 -4.57
CA ALA A 63 23.47 24.74 -4.35
C ALA A 63 23.51 24.29 -2.88
N SER A 64 22.71 24.85 -2.01
CA SER A 64 22.62 24.41 -0.61
C SER A 64 21.53 23.37 -0.41
N GLY A 65 21.88 22.11 -0.46
CA GLY A 65 21.14 21.04 0.21
C GLY A 65 20.02 20.34 -0.55
N THR A 66 19.54 20.84 -1.70
CA THR A 66 18.39 20.24 -2.44
C THR A 66 18.71 19.85 -3.88
N SER A 67 19.95 19.47 -4.14
CA SER A 67 20.38 19.11 -5.50
C SER A 67 19.97 17.69 -5.92
N SER A 68 19.36 16.93 -5.05
CA SER A 68 18.87 15.59 -5.37
C SER A 68 17.55 15.27 -4.67
N THR A 69 16.76 14.41 -5.30
CA THR A 69 15.52 13.86 -4.75
C THR A 69 15.42 12.38 -5.07
N VAL A 70 14.76 11.64 -4.20
CA VAL A 70 14.39 10.25 -4.45
C VAL A 70 12.93 10.23 -4.90
N VAL A 71 12.69 9.65 -6.06
CA VAL A 71 11.35 9.38 -6.58
C VAL A 71 11.07 7.91 -6.36
N SER A 72 9.94 7.61 -5.73
CA SER A 72 9.45 6.25 -5.55
C SER A 72 8.24 6.06 -6.47
N VAL A 73 8.26 5.01 -7.26
CA VAL A 73 7.20 4.67 -8.22
C VAL A 73 6.84 3.21 -8.02
N SER A 74 5.56 2.91 -8.06
CA SER A 74 5.02 1.54 -8.03
C SER A 74 3.94 1.40 -9.09
N LYS A 75 3.76 0.19 -9.60
CA LYS A 75 2.60 -0.20 -10.40
C LYS A 75 1.57 -0.80 -9.43
N ASP A 76 0.36 -0.31 -9.45
CA ASP A 76 -0.75 -0.86 -8.67
C ASP A 76 -1.79 -1.45 -9.62
N TYR A 77 -2.67 -2.29 -9.09
CA TYR A 77 -3.79 -2.85 -9.82
C TYR A 77 -4.89 -1.82 -10.07
N ASP A 78 -5.73 -2.09 -11.05
CA ASP A 78 -6.95 -1.33 -11.29
C ASP A 78 -8.04 -1.76 -10.31
N TRP A 79 -8.11 -1.04 -9.19
CA TRP A 79 -9.03 -1.32 -8.10
C TRP A 79 -10.42 -0.75 -8.39
N VAL A 80 -11.41 -1.63 -8.40
CA VAL A 80 -12.82 -1.30 -8.55
C VAL A 80 -13.51 -1.48 -7.21
N GLU A 81 -14.19 -0.44 -6.75
CA GLU A 81 -14.96 -0.47 -5.52
C GLU A 81 -16.26 -1.26 -5.73
N ILE A 82 -16.53 -2.19 -4.81
CA ILE A 82 -17.75 -2.98 -4.80
C ILE A 82 -18.77 -2.32 -3.87
N ASP A 83 -18.38 -2.07 -2.61
CA ASP A 83 -19.25 -1.50 -1.58
C ASP A 83 -18.41 -0.97 -0.39
N HIS A 84 -19.12 -0.48 0.64
CA HIS A 84 -18.59 -0.08 1.93
C HIS A 84 -19.20 -0.93 3.06
N PRO A 85 -18.90 -2.23 3.13
CA PRO A 85 -19.46 -3.07 4.17
C PRO A 85 -18.95 -2.69 5.55
N VAL A 86 -19.71 -3.07 6.57
CA VAL A 86 -19.27 -2.94 7.96
C VAL A 86 -18.34 -4.09 8.30
N VAL A 87 -17.12 -3.77 8.73
CA VAL A 87 -16.17 -4.73 9.29
C VAL A 87 -16.24 -4.62 10.80
N VAL A 88 -16.61 -5.70 11.46
CA VAL A 88 -16.72 -5.77 12.92
C VAL A 88 -15.38 -6.17 13.51
N GLU A 89 -14.85 -5.32 14.38
CA GLU A 89 -13.61 -5.55 15.10
C GLU A 89 -13.83 -6.11 16.49
N ALA A 90 -12.92 -6.97 16.93
CA ALA A 90 -12.91 -7.53 18.28
C ALA A 90 -11.53 -7.44 18.94
N LYS A 91 -11.50 -7.33 20.26
CA LYS A 91 -10.30 -7.23 21.13
C LYS A 91 -9.44 -5.97 20.94
N TRP A 92 -9.36 -5.43 19.74
CA TRP A 92 -8.50 -4.32 19.44
C TRP A 92 -9.26 -3.00 19.34
N TYR A 93 -10.23 -2.97 18.50
CA TYR A 93 -11.08 -1.81 18.24
C TYR A 93 -12.53 -2.25 18.42
N ASP A 94 -13.19 -1.73 19.42
CA ASP A 94 -14.56 -2.15 19.75
C ASP A 94 -15.55 -1.47 18.80
N GLY A 95 -16.18 -2.26 17.93
CA GLY A 95 -17.26 -1.80 17.06
C GLY A 95 -17.10 -2.14 15.58
N GLY A 96 -18.04 -1.62 14.79
CA GLY A 96 -18.07 -1.75 13.34
C GLY A 96 -17.37 -0.59 12.66
N ILE A 97 -16.58 -0.87 11.66
CA ILE A 97 -15.89 0.09 10.81
C ILE A 97 -16.45 -0.04 9.40
N LEU A 98 -16.97 1.04 8.86
CA LEU A 98 -17.36 1.10 7.45
C LEU A 98 -16.10 1.26 6.61
N ALA A 99 -15.79 0.27 5.78
CA ALA A 99 -14.55 0.27 5.00
C ALA A 99 -14.80 -0.09 3.54
N PRO A 100 -14.12 0.58 2.58
CA PRO A 100 -14.24 0.25 1.17
C PRO A 100 -13.74 -1.16 0.88
N LEU A 101 -14.57 -1.95 0.21
CA LEU A 101 -14.21 -3.25 -0.36
C LEU A 101 -13.99 -3.07 -1.86
N GLU A 102 -12.83 -3.46 -2.33
CA GLU A 102 -12.44 -3.32 -3.73
C GLU A 102 -11.91 -4.66 -4.26
N PHE A 103 -12.03 -4.87 -5.58
CA PHE A 103 -11.35 -5.97 -6.27
C PHE A 103 -10.44 -5.43 -7.38
N ALA A 104 -9.41 -6.18 -7.71
CA ALA A 104 -8.46 -5.83 -8.78
C ALA A 104 -8.96 -6.39 -10.11
N SER A 105 -9.47 -5.50 -10.98
CA SER A 105 -10.08 -5.91 -12.26
C SER A 105 -9.07 -6.41 -13.29
N ASP A 106 -7.79 -6.06 -13.13
CA ASP A 106 -6.67 -6.46 -13.99
C ASP A 106 -5.74 -7.48 -13.34
N TYR A 107 -6.17 -8.09 -12.21
CA TYR A 107 -5.45 -9.20 -11.61
C TYR A 107 -5.71 -10.49 -12.38
N GLU A 108 -4.63 -11.15 -12.78
CA GLU A 108 -4.66 -12.45 -13.45
C GLU A 108 -3.85 -13.45 -12.65
N ASP A 109 -4.41 -14.62 -12.41
CA ASP A 109 -3.82 -15.75 -11.70
C ASP A 109 -4.01 -17.02 -12.53
N GLU A 110 -3.00 -17.90 -12.52
CA GLU A 110 -3.06 -19.17 -13.29
C GLU A 110 -4.17 -20.09 -12.80
N ASP A 111 -4.56 -19.97 -11.54
CA ASP A 111 -5.61 -20.77 -10.90
C ASP A 111 -7.00 -20.13 -10.99
N GLY A 112 -7.10 -18.93 -11.57
CA GLY A 112 -8.36 -18.18 -11.71
C GLY A 112 -8.84 -17.50 -10.43
N ASN A 113 -7.95 -17.35 -9.45
CA ASN A 113 -8.29 -16.62 -8.21
C ASN A 113 -8.47 -15.14 -8.47
N GLN A 114 -9.24 -14.50 -7.61
CA GLN A 114 -9.54 -13.06 -7.65
C GLN A 114 -8.91 -12.35 -6.45
N LEU A 115 -8.34 -11.18 -6.69
CA LEU A 115 -7.70 -10.37 -5.66
C LEU A 115 -8.64 -9.30 -5.15
N PHE A 116 -8.88 -9.31 -3.84
CA PHE A 116 -9.71 -8.35 -3.12
C PHE A 116 -8.89 -7.57 -2.10
N ARG A 117 -9.39 -6.40 -1.70
CA ARG A 117 -8.85 -5.66 -0.55
C ARG A 117 -9.93 -4.93 0.23
N ILE A 118 -9.73 -4.85 1.55
CA ILE A 118 -10.37 -3.86 2.39
C ILE A 118 -9.40 -2.68 2.48
N LYS A 119 -9.82 -1.55 1.91
CA LYS A 119 -8.95 -0.38 1.76
C LYS A 119 -8.82 0.38 3.06
N ALA A 120 -7.58 0.50 3.55
CA ALA A 120 -7.24 1.32 4.71
C ALA A 120 -8.27 1.16 5.86
N LEU A 121 -8.45 -0.07 6.33
CA LEU A 121 -9.52 -0.50 7.26
C LEU A 121 -9.83 0.51 8.38
N TYR A 122 -8.81 1.14 8.96
CA TYR A 122 -8.99 2.08 10.07
C TYR A 122 -9.14 3.54 9.66
N SER A 123 -9.04 3.89 8.38
CA SER A 123 -9.14 5.29 7.94
C SER A 123 -10.51 5.90 8.22
N ALA A 124 -11.58 5.10 8.09
CA ALA A 124 -12.95 5.52 8.36
C ALA A 124 -13.27 5.66 9.86
N ALA A 125 -12.45 5.10 10.74
CA ALA A 125 -12.62 5.22 12.19
C ALA A 125 -12.29 6.62 12.75
N GLY A 126 -12.07 7.60 11.89
CA GLY A 126 -11.76 8.99 12.28
C GLY A 126 -10.38 9.17 12.90
N THR A 127 -9.57 8.11 12.93
CA THR A 127 -8.26 8.13 13.57
C THR A 127 -7.13 8.43 12.59
N ALA A 128 -7.39 8.36 11.27
CA ALA A 128 -6.24 8.27 10.42
C ALA A 128 -6.39 8.75 9.00
N SER A 129 -6.02 10.00 8.80
CA SER A 129 -5.42 10.42 7.52
C SER A 129 -4.09 9.69 7.20
N THR A 130 -3.64 8.78 8.04
CA THR A 130 -2.32 8.11 7.98
C THR A 130 -2.41 6.59 7.91
N ALA A 131 -3.60 5.98 7.91
CA ALA A 131 -3.75 4.57 7.60
C ALA A 131 -3.44 4.37 6.11
N THR A 132 -2.35 3.68 5.82
CA THR A 132 -1.84 3.52 4.45
C THR A 132 -1.87 2.09 3.97
N GLY A 133 -2.13 1.14 4.86
CA GLY A 133 -2.13 -0.28 4.53
C GLY A 133 -3.52 -0.80 4.16
N HIS A 134 -3.54 -1.80 3.31
CA HIS A 134 -4.74 -2.48 2.86
C HIS A 134 -4.69 -3.94 3.30
N LEU A 135 -5.85 -4.48 3.68
CA LEU A 135 -6.01 -5.89 3.95
C LEU A 135 -6.33 -6.60 2.63
N GLN A 136 -5.35 -7.28 2.03
CA GLN A 136 -5.52 -7.96 0.75
C GLN A 136 -5.64 -9.47 0.92
N PHE A 137 -6.52 -10.09 0.14
CA PHE A 137 -6.77 -11.52 0.17
C PHE A 137 -7.18 -12.04 -1.21
N LEU A 138 -6.86 -13.31 -1.47
CA LEU A 138 -7.27 -14.03 -2.67
C LEU A 138 -8.45 -14.93 -2.37
N LEU A 139 -9.43 -14.92 -3.26
CA LEU A 139 -10.57 -15.82 -3.24
C LEU A 139 -10.55 -16.68 -4.51
N ASP A 140 -10.94 -17.95 -4.39
CA ASP A 140 -11.14 -18.85 -5.51
C ASP A 140 -12.48 -18.62 -6.22
N GLU A 141 -12.82 -19.47 -7.17
CA GLU A 141 -14.08 -19.44 -7.93
C GLU A 141 -15.34 -19.62 -7.06
N ASN A 142 -15.22 -20.19 -5.86
CA ASN A 142 -16.29 -20.34 -4.88
C ASN A 142 -16.31 -19.22 -3.83
N TYR A 143 -15.47 -18.22 -4.01
CA TYR A 143 -15.22 -17.15 -3.05
C TYR A 143 -14.72 -17.66 -1.68
N ASP A 144 -13.99 -18.80 -1.67
CA ASP A 144 -13.30 -19.29 -0.48
C ASP A 144 -11.90 -18.69 -0.41
N VAL A 145 -11.39 -18.46 0.81
CA VAL A 145 -10.09 -17.81 1.00
C VAL A 145 -8.96 -18.75 0.62
N VAL A 146 -8.19 -18.36 -0.38
CA VAL A 146 -6.98 -19.10 -0.83
C VAL A 146 -5.76 -18.62 -0.05
N SER A 147 -5.57 -17.32 0.06
CA SER A 147 -4.43 -16.75 0.78
C SER A 147 -4.69 -15.32 1.23
N MET A 148 -3.89 -14.90 2.21
CA MET A 148 -3.79 -13.52 2.64
C MET A 148 -2.53 -12.89 2.07
N LEU A 149 -2.70 -11.75 1.41
CA LEU A 149 -1.61 -10.90 1.00
C LEU A 149 -1.63 -9.66 1.91
N SER A 150 -0.88 -9.66 2.99
CA SER A 150 -0.69 -8.43 3.75
C SER A 150 0.22 -7.51 2.96
N VAL A 151 -0.36 -6.52 2.33
CA VAL A 151 0.37 -5.43 1.72
C VAL A 151 0.42 -4.29 2.71
N GLY A 152 1.60 -4.07 3.24
CA GLY A 152 1.91 -2.91 4.05
C GLY A 152 1.83 -1.62 3.23
N ASP A 153 2.16 -0.50 3.84
CA ASP A 153 2.40 0.72 3.08
C ASP A 153 3.61 0.53 2.13
N ALA A 154 3.72 1.38 1.12
CA ALA A 154 4.78 1.33 0.10
C ALA A 154 6.21 1.37 0.67
N TYR A 155 6.37 1.67 1.96
CA TYR A 155 7.64 1.76 2.67
C TYR A 155 7.89 0.56 3.60
N ASN A 156 6.86 -0.23 3.89
CA ASN A 156 6.95 -1.30 4.88
C ASN A 156 5.97 -2.44 4.56
N PRO A 157 6.28 -3.29 3.57
CA PRO A 157 5.38 -4.32 3.08
C PRO A 157 5.05 -5.41 4.10
N GLU A 158 5.81 -5.52 5.19
CA GLU A 158 5.61 -6.56 6.21
C GLU A 158 4.61 -6.15 7.32
N LYS A 159 4.10 -4.94 7.27
CA LYS A 159 3.18 -4.42 8.30
C LYS A 159 2.24 -3.37 7.76
N ILE A 160 1.00 -3.44 8.20
CA ILE A 160 -0.06 -2.49 7.86
C ILE A 160 -0.11 -1.42 8.94
N ASN A 161 0.04 -0.15 8.57
CA ASN A 161 -0.13 0.95 9.49
C ASN A 161 -1.63 1.19 9.73
N THR A 162 -2.07 1.01 10.98
CA THR A 162 -3.48 1.20 11.36
C THR A 162 -3.91 2.67 11.39
N GLY A 163 -2.94 3.59 11.40
CA GLY A 163 -3.20 5.01 11.64
C GLY A 163 -3.54 5.36 13.08
N VAL A 164 -3.74 4.38 13.94
CA VAL A 164 -3.96 4.58 15.37
C VAL A 164 -2.62 4.74 16.07
N VAL A 165 -2.55 5.63 17.05
CA VAL A 165 -1.33 5.88 17.84
C VAL A 165 -1.59 5.62 19.32
N ASP A 166 -0.57 5.17 20.01
CA ASP A 166 -0.60 5.08 21.47
C ASP A 166 -0.82 6.47 22.08
N LYS A 167 -1.74 6.57 23.01
CA LYS A 167 -2.11 7.86 23.61
C LYS A 167 -0.97 8.51 24.41
N THR A 168 -0.08 7.70 24.97
CA THR A 168 1.00 8.15 25.85
C THR A 168 2.30 8.35 25.06
N THR A 169 2.74 7.33 24.34
CA THR A 169 4.05 7.34 23.65
C THR A 169 3.97 7.96 22.25
N LYS A 170 2.74 8.12 21.70
CA LYS A 170 2.49 8.55 20.32
C LYS A 170 3.09 7.59 19.27
N ALA A 171 3.50 6.41 19.65
CA ALA A 171 3.97 5.38 18.73
C ALA A 171 2.80 4.90 17.86
N PRO A 172 2.99 4.77 16.54
CA PRO A 172 1.97 4.21 15.66
C PRO A 172 1.80 2.72 15.92
N TYR A 173 0.56 2.26 15.83
CA TYR A 173 0.24 0.84 15.87
C TYR A 173 0.20 0.26 14.46
N TYR A 174 0.71 -0.96 14.35
CA TYR A 174 0.73 -1.74 13.12
C TYR A 174 -0.02 -3.05 13.32
N MET A 175 -0.60 -3.59 12.25
CA MET A 175 -1.18 -4.93 12.24
C MET A 175 -0.34 -5.86 11.36
N ASN A 176 -0.26 -7.12 11.79
CA ASN A 176 0.33 -8.22 11.04
C ASN A 176 -0.72 -9.34 10.92
N VAL A 177 -1.24 -9.51 9.71
CA VAL A 177 -2.29 -10.50 9.44
C VAL A 177 -1.69 -11.90 9.48
N LYS A 178 -2.37 -12.81 10.17
CA LYS A 178 -1.95 -14.20 10.37
C LYS A 178 -2.72 -15.18 9.49
N SER A 179 -4.03 -15.01 9.42
CA SER A 179 -4.91 -15.88 8.66
C SER A 179 -6.21 -15.18 8.28
N ALA A 180 -6.86 -15.74 7.29
CA ALA A 180 -8.24 -15.45 6.97
C ALA A 180 -8.97 -16.77 6.68
N GLU A 181 -10.24 -16.80 6.98
CA GLU A 181 -11.11 -17.93 6.69
C GLU A 181 -12.53 -17.45 6.36
N LYS A 182 -13.24 -18.19 5.52
CA LYS A 182 -14.66 -18.03 5.30
C LYS A 182 -15.40 -18.96 6.23
N THR A 183 -16.33 -18.42 7.01
CA THR A 183 -17.15 -19.22 7.91
C THR A 183 -18.22 -20.01 7.17
N SER A 184 -18.83 -21.00 7.83
CA SER A 184 -19.96 -21.74 7.26
C SER A 184 -21.20 -20.86 7.00
N GLU A 185 -21.25 -19.66 7.57
CA GLU A 185 -22.31 -18.67 7.38
C GLU A 185 -22.00 -17.67 6.25
N GLY A 186 -20.80 -17.80 5.63
CA GLY A 186 -20.35 -16.98 4.51
C GLY A 186 -19.56 -15.72 4.90
N ALA A 187 -19.41 -15.41 6.18
CA ALA A 187 -18.60 -14.28 6.63
C ALA A 187 -17.10 -14.57 6.52
N TYR A 188 -16.30 -13.51 6.32
CA TYR A 188 -14.84 -13.61 6.28
C TYR A 188 -14.25 -13.13 7.60
N VAL A 189 -13.44 -13.97 8.24
CA VAL A 189 -12.77 -13.66 9.50
C VAL A 189 -11.28 -13.56 9.29
N PHE A 190 -10.72 -12.39 9.60
CA PHE A 190 -9.29 -12.10 9.53
C PHE A 190 -8.71 -12.09 10.93
N THR A 191 -7.66 -12.88 11.16
CA THR A 191 -6.93 -12.91 12.45
C THR A 191 -5.60 -12.20 12.29
N TYR A 192 -5.26 -11.32 13.23
CA TYR A 192 -4.05 -10.52 13.18
C TYR A 192 -3.52 -10.17 14.56
N ASP A 193 -2.23 -9.78 14.63
CA ASP A 193 -1.62 -9.19 15.80
C ASP A 193 -1.48 -7.68 15.61
N VAL A 194 -1.63 -6.93 16.69
CA VAL A 194 -1.35 -5.50 16.73
C VAL A 194 -0.09 -5.25 17.54
N PHE A 195 0.83 -4.48 17.00
CA PHE A 195 2.10 -4.19 17.63
C PHE A 195 2.55 -2.74 17.41
N TYR A 196 3.57 -2.32 18.13
CA TYR A 196 4.25 -1.04 17.99
C TYR A 196 5.75 -1.20 18.19
N TYR A 197 6.53 -0.18 17.85
CA TYR A 197 7.96 -0.18 18.08
C TYR A 197 8.32 0.70 19.29
N GLU A 198 9.11 0.13 20.18
CA GLU A 198 9.77 0.84 21.28
C GLU A 198 11.27 0.60 21.17
N ASN A 199 12.06 1.67 21.04
CA ASN A 199 13.51 1.59 20.81
C ASN A 199 13.90 0.62 19.67
N ASN A 200 13.17 0.65 18.57
CA ASN A 200 13.32 -0.26 17.41
C ASN A 200 13.04 -1.75 17.70
N VAL A 201 12.42 -2.06 18.82
CA VAL A 201 11.97 -3.42 19.16
C VAL A 201 10.48 -3.48 19.06
N ALA A 202 9.97 -4.47 18.31
CA ALA A 202 8.52 -4.71 18.19
C ALA A 202 7.98 -5.18 19.55
N LYS A 203 6.86 -4.59 19.96
CA LYS A 203 6.12 -4.91 21.19
C LYS A 203 4.67 -5.20 20.82
N ASN A 204 4.19 -6.36 21.23
CA ASN A 204 2.78 -6.72 20.98
C ASN A 204 1.85 -5.87 21.85
N LYS A 205 0.80 -5.36 21.24
CA LYS A 205 -0.31 -4.69 21.91
C LYS A 205 -1.47 -5.64 22.12
N VAL A 206 -1.83 -6.38 21.07
CA VAL A 206 -2.86 -7.41 21.07
C VAL A 206 -2.40 -8.57 20.22
N GLU A 207 -2.61 -9.79 20.67
CA GLU A 207 -2.39 -11.01 19.90
C GLU A 207 -3.74 -11.67 19.59
N GLY A 208 -3.89 -12.12 18.33
CA GLY A 208 -5.09 -12.79 17.86
C GLY A 208 -6.33 -11.91 17.96
N ALA A 209 -6.24 -10.65 17.56
CA ALA A 209 -7.39 -9.82 17.26
C ALA A 209 -8.10 -10.35 16.01
N THR A 210 -9.40 -10.10 15.88
CA THR A 210 -10.18 -10.53 14.71
C THR A 210 -10.97 -9.39 14.13
N ALA A 211 -11.04 -9.35 12.80
CA ALA A 211 -11.96 -8.51 12.04
C ALA A 211 -12.88 -9.41 11.23
N THR A 212 -14.18 -9.17 11.30
CA THR A 212 -15.19 -9.96 10.59
C THR A 212 -15.88 -9.09 9.55
N LEU A 213 -15.81 -9.51 8.30
CA LEU A 213 -16.55 -8.97 7.17
C LEU A 213 -17.74 -9.91 6.91
N ASP A 214 -18.93 -9.47 7.31
CA ASP A 214 -20.20 -10.16 7.00
C ASP A 214 -20.80 -9.52 5.74
N TYR A 215 -20.41 -10.05 4.58
CA TYR A 215 -20.78 -9.48 3.28
C TYR A 215 -20.78 -10.56 2.20
N ASP A 216 -21.82 -10.58 1.38
CA ASP A 216 -21.96 -11.50 0.25
C ASP A 216 -21.18 -10.96 -0.97
N ILE A 217 -19.89 -11.28 -1.01
CA ILE A 217 -19.03 -10.88 -2.13
C ILE A 217 -19.51 -11.53 -3.44
N ALA A 218 -19.93 -12.80 -3.40
CA ALA A 218 -20.39 -13.53 -4.58
C ALA A 218 -21.59 -12.84 -5.23
N GLY A 219 -22.63 -12.53 -4.43
CA GLY A 219 -23.79 -11.83 -4.92
C GLY A 219 -23.48 -10.44 -5.50
N ALA A 220 -22.55 -9.72 -4.87
CA ALA A 220 -22.14 -8.39 -5.32
C ALA A 220 -21.33 -8.39 -6.63
N MET A 221 -20.63 -9.49 -6.92
CA MET A 221 -19.86 -9.62 -8.17
C MET A 221 -20.69 -10.06 -9.37
N GLU A 222 -21.94 -10.52 -9.14
CA GLU A 222 -22.89 -10.92 -10.20
C GLU A 222 -23.77 -9.75 -10.69
N GLU A 223 -23.83 -8.62 -9.97
CA GLU A 223 -24.58 -7.41 -10.34
C GLU A 223 -23.81 -6.50 -11.31
#